data_9399b43e375f0d28fca562ca240ac690
#
_entry.id   9399b43e375f0d28fca562ca240ac690
#
_cell.length_a   1.000
_cell.length_b   1.000
_cell.length_c   1.000
_cell.angle_alpha   90.00
_cell.angle_beta   90.00
_cell.angle_gamma   90.00
#
_symmetry.space_group_name_H-M   'P 1'
#
loop_
_entity.id
_entity.type
_entity.pdbx_description
1 polymer ?
#
loop_
_entity_poly.entity_id
_entity_poly.type
_entity_poly.pdbx_seq_one_letter_code
_entity_poly.pdbx_strand_id
1 'polypeptide(L)'
;SLHSDGNEIFHLPAEGLKQRIIHIFGNNYNQRLVPVEESTTIINLHGFIGKPEYAKRTRGEQYFFVNNRFIKDPYLNHAVLNAYEEILPAESFPLYVLFIEIDPAQIDINVHPTKTEIKYQDEKSIYAIIRSAVKRSLGKYNITPSLDFNQETGFSHMISQKKTEDIIPPTISFN
;
A
#
# COMPACT_ATOMS: atom_id res chain seq x y z
N SER A 1 12.32 -26.05 -6.35
CA SER A 1 13.48 -26.38 -7.16
C SER A 1 14.43 -25.18 -7.21
N LEU A 2 15.60 -25.38 -6.63
CA LEU A 2 16.73 -24.47 -6.75
C LEU A 2 17.27 -24.60 -8.17
N HIS A 3 17.11 -23.62 -9.01
CA HIS A 3 17.95 -23.43 -10.17
C HIS A 3 18.96 -22.32 -9.90
N SER A 4 20.18 -22.73 -9.69
CA SER A 4 21.37 -21.90 -9.69
C SER A 4 21.88 -21.80 -11.13
N ASP A 5 21.33 -20.87 -11.88
CA ASP A 5 21.97 -20.22 -13.02
C ASP A 5 21.13 -19.00 -13.38
N GLY A 6 21.68 -17.88 -13.06
CA GLY A 6 21.34 -16.53 -13.47
C GLY A 6 19.96 -16.30 -14.09
N ASN A 7 19.02 -15.75 -13.35
CA ASN A 7 17.79 -15.09 -13.74
C ASN A 7 16.44 -15.73 -13.35
N GLU A 8 16.36 -16.51 -12.29
CA GLU A 8 15.08 -16.61 -11.58
C GLU A 8 15.28 -16.31 -10.12
N ILE A 9 15.39 -15.04 -9.82
CA ILE A 9 15.11 -14.50 -8.51
C ILE A 9 13.64 -14.81 -8.23
N PHE A 10 13.37 -15.47 -7.14
CA PHE A 10 12.05 -15.86 -6.67
C PHE A 10 11.01 -14.75 -6.88
N HIS A 11 10.38 -14.74 -8.02
CA HIS A 11 9.11 -14.06 -8.20
C HIS A 11 8.08 -14.91 -7.45
N LEU A 12 8.02 -14.71 -6.14
CA LEU A 12 6.85 -15.15 -5.41
C LEU A 12 5.68 -14.35 -6.00
N PRO A 13 4.70 -15.02 -6.61
CA PRO A 13 3.53 -14.30 -7.07
C PRO A 13 3.00 -13.47 -5.89
N ALA A 14 2.48 -12.28 -6.15
CA ALA A 14 1.98 -11.37 -5.11
C ALA A 14 1.03 -12.07 -4.14
N GLU A 15 0.26 -13.04 -4.61
CA GLU A 15 -0.58 -13.91 -3.79
C GLU A 15 0.22 -14.76 -2.80
N GLY A 16 1.35 -15.33 -3.20
CA GLY A 16 2.21 -16.12 -2.32
C GLY A 16 2.83 -15.29 -1.20
N LEU A 17 3.24 -14.05 -1.48
CA LEU A 17 3.74 -13.13 -0.46
C LEU A 17 2.63 -12.71 0.51
N LYS A 18 1.45 -12.38 0.00
CA LYS A 18 0.29 -12.04 0.83
C LYS A 18 -0.07 -13.17 1.78
N GLN A 19 -0.11 -14.41 1.29
CA GLN A 19 -0.39 -15.58 2.11
C GLN A 19 0.66 -15.80 3.20
N ARG A 20 1.94 -15.54 2.93
CA ARG A 20 3.00 -15.62 3.94
C ARG A 20 2.85 -14.57 5.02
N ILE A 21 2.54 -13.33 4.65
CA ILE A 21 2.29 -12.25 5.60
C ILE A 21 1.11 -12.61 6.50
N ILE A 22 0.02 -13.08 5.93
CA ILE A 22 -1.16 -13.53 6.66
C ILE A 22 -0.83 -14.69 7.60
N HIS A 23 -0.01 -15.62 7.14
CA HIS A 23 0.40 -16.77 7.96
C HIS A 23 1.24 -16.36 9.16
N ILE A 24 2.12 -15.38 8.99
CA ILE A 24 2.99 -14.87 10.06
C ILE A 24 2.23 -13.98 11.04
N PHE A 25 1.42 -13.06 10.55
CA PHE A 25 0.76 -12.02 11.36
C PHE A 25 -0.68 -12.39 11.77
N GLY A 26 -1.29 -13.35 11.08
CA GLY A 26 -2.65 -13.82 11.35
C GLY A 26 -3.66 -13.49 10.25
N ASN A 27 -4.76 -14.23 10.22
CA ASN A 27 -5.80 -14.12 9.20
C ASN A 27 -6.47 -12.74 9.13
N ASN A 28 -6.46 -12.01 10.23
CA ASN A 28 -7.02 -10.65 10.30
C ASN A 28 -6.31 -9.66 9.36
N TYR A 29 -5.06 -9.96 8.96
CA TYR A 29 -4.27 -9.10 8.08
C TYR A 29 -4.70 -9.17 6.62
N ASN A 30 -5.48 -10.17 6.21
CA ASN A 30 -5.94 -10.31 4.83
C ASN A 30 -6.66 -9.06 4.31
N GLN A 31 -7.49 -8.43 5.13
CA GLN A 31 -8.24 -7.22 4.78
C GLN A 31 -7.46 -5.91 5.02
N ARG A 32 -6.29 -5.99 5.66
CA ARG A 32 -5.50 -4.83 6.07
C ARG A 32 -4.40 -4.45 5.11
N LEU A 33 -4.13 -5.29 4.12
CA LEU A 33 -2.99 -5.16 3.22
C LEU A 33 -3.40 -4.51 1.89
N VAL A 34 -2.55 -3.58 1.45
CA VAL A 34 -2.62 -2.94 0.13
C VAL A 34 -1.36 -3.30 -0.65
N PRO A 35 -1.46 -3.81 -1.88
CA PRO A 35 -0.29 -4.14 -2.68
C PRO A 35 0.43 -2.88 -3.15
N VAL A 36 1.75 -2.96 -3.19
CA VAL A 36 2.63 -1.95 -3.78
C VAL A 36 3.47 -2.63 -4.85
N GLU A 37 3.51 -2.05 -6.02
CA GLU A 37 4.34 -2.49 -7.13
C GLU A 37 4.80 -1.28 -7.93
N GLU A 38 6.10 -1.18 -8.17
CA GLU A 38 6.70 -0.15 -9.00
C GLU A 38 7.96 -0.68 -9.67
N SER A 39 8.04 -0.56 -10.97
CA SER A 39 9.22 -0.93 -11.74
C SER A 39 9.82 0.31 -12.39
N THR A 40 11.08 0.58 -12.10
CA THR A 40 11.84 1.71 -12.63
C THR A 40 13.18 1.24 -13.18
N THR A 41 13.92 2.14 -13.79
CA THR A 41 15.30 1.87 -14.22
C THR A 41 16.29 1.77 -13.05
N ILE A 42 15.92 2.26 -11.87
CA ILE A 42 16.78 2.31 -10.68
C ILE A 42 16.50 1.12 -9.77
N ILE A 43 15.24 0.87 -9.44
CA ILE A 43 14.81 -0.24 -8.57
C ILE A 43 13.51 -0.87 -9.08
N ASN A 44 13.30 -2.13 -8.71
CA ASN A 44 12.00 -2.77 -8.70
C ASN A 44 11.53 -2.87 -7.26
N LEU A 45 10.34 -2.37 -6.99
CA LEU A 45 9.72 -2.37 -5.68
C LEU A 45 8.45 -3.21 -5.72
N HIS A 46 8.29 -4.13 -4.78
CA HIS A 46 7.05 -4.87 -4.60
C HIS A 46 6.82 -5.21 -3.13
N GLY A 47 5.61 -5.51 -2.77
CA GLY A 47 5.24 -5.91 -1.43
C GLY A 47 3.86 -5.43 -1.03
N PHE A 48 3.69 -5.26 0.27
CA PHE A 48 2.42 -4.85 0.87
C PHE A 48 2.63 -3.77 1.93
N ILE A 49 1.65 -2.89 2.03
CA ILE A 49 1.54 -1.89 3.09
C ILE A 49 0.21 -2.07 3.80
N GLY A 50 0.14 -1.66 5.06
CA GLY A 50 -1.08 -1.69 5.83
C GLY A 50 -1.97 -0.49 5.56
N LYS A 51 -3.28 -0.68 5.61
CA LYS A 51 -4.26 0.40 5.59
C LYS A 51 -4.05 1.33 6.79
N PRO A 52 -4.20 2.65 6.64
CA PRO A 52 -3.90 3.61 7.72
C PRO A 52 -4.70 3.37 9.01
N GLU A 53 -5.95 2.94 8.89
CA GLU A 53 -6.85 2.67 10.02
C GLU A 53 -6.38 1.55 10.95
N TYR A 54 -5.49 0.68 10.47
CA TYR A 54 -4.92 -0.43 11.23
C TYR A 54 -3.49 -0.17 11.73
N ALA A 55 -3.00 1.06 11.57
CA ALA A 55 -1.70 1.43 12.10
C ALA A 55 -1.66 1.30 13.63
N LYS A 56 -0.52 0.85 14.14
CA LYS A 56 -0.32 0.61 15.58
C LYS A 56 0.50 1.72 16.20
N ARG A 57 0.31 1.97 17.49
CA ARG A 57 1.16 2.88 18.26
C ARG A 57 2.54 2.32 18.58
N THR A 58 2.73 1.02 18.38
CA THR A 58 4.01 0.33 18.57
C THR A 58 4.67 0.04 17.24
N ARG A 59 6.00 0.12 17.20
CA ARG A 59 6.80 -0.35 16.07
C ARG A 59 6.97 -1.86 16.14
N GLY A 60 7.35 -2.49 15.03
CA GLY A 60 7.66 -3.92 14.95
C GLY A 60 7.10 -4.63 13.74
N GLU A 61 6.32 -3.92 12.92
CA GLU A 61 5.73 -4.46 11.69
C GLU A 61 6.25 -3.73 10.43
N GLN A 62 7.50 -3.27 10.47
CA GLN A 62 8.15 -2.52 9.40
C GLN A 62 9.34 -3.31 8.87
N TYR A 63 9.23 -3.80 7.63
CA TYR A 63 10.23 -4.67 7.02
C TYR A 63 10.61 -4.20 5.62
N PHE A 64 11.91 -3.91 5.44
CA PHE A 64 12.54 -3.78 4.13
C PHE A 64 13.44 -4.96 3.84
N PHE A 65 13.34 -5.47 2.63
CA PHE A 65 14.28 -6.43 2.08
C PHE A 65 14.90 -5.86 0.81
N VAL A 66 16.20 -5.76 0.77
CA VAL A 66 16.94 -5.34 -0.41
C VAL A 66 17.72 -6.54 -0.96
N ASN A 67 17.42 -6.92 -2.19
CA ASN A 67 17.95 -8.14 -2.81
C ASN A 67 17.83 -9.36 -1.87
N ASN A 68 16.63 -9.53 -1.27
CA ASN A 68 16.28 -10.58 -0.32
C ASN A 68 17.00 -10.54 1.04
N ARG A 69 17.65 -9.44 1.36
CA ARG A 69 18.30 -9.24 2.66
C ARG A 69 17.49 -8.26 3.51
N PHE A 70 17.20 -8.64 4.74
CA PHE A 70 16.57 -7.74 5.71
C PHE A 70 17.48 -6.54 6.02
N ILE A 71 16.93 -5.33 5.87
CA ILE A 71 17.65 -4.07 6.06
C ILE A 71 16.87 -3.19 7.03
N LYS A 72 17.63 -2.55 7.92
CA LYS A 72 17.12 -1.46 8.76
C LYS A 72 17.60 -0.14 8.17
N ASP A 73 16.67 0.63 7.66
CA ASP A 73 16.98 1.90 7.01
C ASP A 73 16.01 2.99 7.47
N PRO A 74 16.46 3.87 8.39
CA PRO A 74 15.64 4.97 8.88
C PRO A 74 15.22 5.96 7.80
N TYR A 75 16.04 6.18 6.78
CA TYR A 75 15.77 7.09 5.69
C TYR A 75 14.67 6.57 4.77
N LEU A 76 14.75 5.30 4.38
CA LEU A 76 13.69 4.66 3.59
C LEU A 76 12.40 4.45 4.41
N ASN A 77 12.51 4.16 5.70
CA ASN A 77 11.37 4.15 6.60
C ASN A 77 10.65 5.51 6.62
N HIS A 78 11.41 6.61 6.66
CA HIS A 78 10.85 7.96 6.57
C HIS A 78 10.11 8.19 5.24
N ALA A 79 10.60 7.63 4.13
CA ALA A 79 9.90 7.72 2.84
C ALA A 79 8.51 7.10 2.89
N VAL A 80 8.37 5.93 3.51
CA VAL A 80 7.07 5.27 3.72
C VAL A 80 6.18 6.11 4.62
N LEU A 81 6.66 6.54 5.78
CA LEU A 81 5.89 7.36 6.72
C LEU A 81 5.43 8.69 6.10
N ASN A 82 6.30 9.32 5.30
CA ASN A 82 5.95 10.55 4.60
C ASN A 82 4.82 10.35 3.58
N ALA A 83 4.75 9.19 2.94
CA ALA A 83 3.63 8.85 2.05
C ALA A 83 2.28 8.73 2.78
N TYR A 84 2.30 8.41 4.08
CA TYR A 84 1.12 8.32 4.93
C TYR A 84 0.77 9.63 5.67
N GLU A 85 1.59 10.66 5.59
CA GLU A 85 1.58 11.83 6.49
C GLU A 85 0.18 12.44 6.70
N GLU A 86 -0.63 12.53 5.64
CA GLU A 86 -1.95 13.16 5.70
C GLU A 86 -3.06 12.24 6.22
N ILE A 87 -2.83 10.93 6.26
CA ILE A 87 -3.86 9.92 6.52
C ILE A 87 -3.55 9.00 7.70
N LEU A 88 -2.36 9.10 8.25
CA LEU A 88 -1.93 8.28 9.38
C LEU A 88 -2.40 8.90 10.70
N PRO A 89 -3.04 8.13 11.60
CA PRO A 89 -3.31 8.59 12.95
C PRO A 89 -2.03 9.04 13.67
N ALA A 90 -2.14 10.08 14.50
CA ALA A 90 -1.00 10.60 15.24
C ALA A 90 -0.31 9.53 16.08
N GLU A 91 1.03 9.56 16.14
CA GLU A 91 1.85 8.62 16.90
C GLU A 91 1.60 7.14 16.54
N SER A 92 1.29 6.86 15.29
CA SER A 92 1.08 5.49 14.81
C SER A 92 2.04 5.11 13.70
N PHE A 93 2.25 3.81 13.55
CA PHE A 93 3.17 3.22 12.60
C PHE A 93 2.42 2.21 11.74
N PRO A 94 2.44 2.38 10.41
CA PRO A 94 1.81 1.43 9.50
C PRO A 94 2.64 0.15 9.40
N LEU A 95 1.98 -0.97 9.14
CA LEU A 95 2.65 -2.18 8.70
C LEU A 95 3.17 -1.97 7.27
N TYR A 96 4.37 -2.42 7.00
CA TYR A 96 4.82 -2.64 5.63
C TYR A 96 5.81 -3.80 5.53
N VAL A 97 5.74 -4.51 4.43
CA VAL A 97 6.69 -5.54 4.02
C VAL A 97 7.02 -5.25 2.56
N LEU A 98 8.16 -4.61 2.33
CA LEU A 98 8.58 -4.12 1.02
C LEU A 98 9.89 -4.76 0.58
N PHE A 99 9.90 -5.21 -0.66
CA PHE A 99 11.06 -5.82 -1.31
C PHE A 99 11.57 -4.88 -2.39
N ILE A 100 12.85 -4.60 -2.34
CA ILE A 100 13.57 -3.77 -3.29
C ILE A 100 14.58 -4.64 -4.01
N GLU A 101 14.50 -4.68 -5.32
CA GLU A 101 15.52 -5.25 -6.18
C GLU A 101 16.31 -4.11 -6.82
N ILE A 102 17.62 -4.14 -6.64
CA ILE A 102 18.55 -3.14 -7.15
C ILE A 102 19.82 -3.81 -7.65
N ASP A 103 20.44 -3.24 -8.68
CA ASP A 103 21.75 -3.67 -9.14
C ASP A 103 22.77 -3.64 -7.99
N PRO A 104 23.41 -4.77 -7.66
CA PRO A 104 24.43 -4.83 -6.61
C PRO A 104 25.58 -3.82 -6.78
N ALA A 105 25.88 -3.39 -7.99
CA ALA A 105 26.86 -2.36 -8.27
C ALA A 105 26.44 -0.96 -7.76
N GLN A 106 25.17 -0.75 -7.47
CA GLN A 106 24.60 0.52 -6.98
C GLN A 106 24.52 0.61 -5.45
N ILE A 107 24.92 -0.44 -4.76
CA ILE A 107 24.86 -0.53 -3.30
C ILE A 107 26.19 -1.01 -2.69
N ASP A 108 26.41 -0.61 -1.43
CA ASP A 108 27.49 -1.12 -0.59
C ASP A 108 26.89 -1.70 0.70
N ILE A 109 27.10 -3.00 0.92
CA ILE A 109 26.55 -3.76 2.06
C ILE A 109 27.52 -3.76 3.25
N ASN A 110 28.81 -3.44 3.04
CA ASN A 110 29.87 -3.58 4.05
C ASN A 110 29.99 -2.37 4.99
N VAL A 111 28.97 -1.51 5.07
CA VAL A 111 29.02 -0.28 5.87
C VAL A 111 28.93 -0.56 7.37
N HIS A 112 28.33 -1.69 7.78
CA HIS A 112 28.13 -2.04 9.19
C HIS A 112 28.48 -3.51 9.49
N PRO A 113 29.03 -3.83 10.70
CA PRO A 113 29.36 -5.22 11.07
C PRO A 113 28.19 -6.20 11.01
N THR A 114 26.97 -5.75 11.28
CA THR A 114 25.75 -6.58 11.23
C THR A 114 25.20 -6.76 9.83
N LYS A 115 25.71 -6.02 8.83
CA LYS A 115 25.24 -6.03 7.43
C LYS A 115 23.73 -5.80 7.27
N THR A 116 23.10 -5.10 8.19
CA THR A 116 21.67 -4.70 8.13
C THR A 116 21.48 -3.30 7.56
N GLU A 117 22.57 -2.57 7.33
CA GLU A 117 22.60 -1.26 6.73
C GLU A 117 23.25 -1.30 5.35
N ILE A 118 22.65 -0.59 4.41
CA ILE A 118 23.13 -0.47 3.04
C ILE A 118 23.39 0.99 2.73
N LYS A 119 24.46 1.27 2.01
CA LYS A 119 24.71 2.56 1.39
C LYS A 119 24.33 2.50 -0.08
N TYR A 120 23.48 3.41 -0.52
CA TYR A 120 23.04 3.50 -1.91
C TYR A 120 23.78 4.60 -2.65
N GLN A 121 24.06 4.40 -3.93
CA GLN A 121 24.66 5.45 -4.76
C GLN A 121 23.68 6.60 -5.02
N ASP A 122 22.41 6.30 -5.22
CA ASP A 122 21.35 7.28 -5.46
C ASP A 122 20.20 7.12 -4.45
N GLU A 123 20.49 7.40 -3.21
CA GLU A 123 19.55 7.28 -2.10
C GLU A 123 18.32 8.17 -2.25
N LYS A 124 18.50 9.37 -2.81
CA LYS A 124 17.39 10.34 -3.00
C LYS A 124 16.37 9.84 -4.01
N SER A 125 16.80 9.25 -5.11
CA SER A 125 15.90 8.69 -6.12
C SER A 125 15.14 7.49 -5.55
N ILE A 126 15.80 6.61 -4.80
CA ILE A 126 15.15 5.47 -4.15
C ILE A 126 14.08 5.95 -3.16
N TYR A 127 14.40 6.94 -2.33
CA TYR A 127 13.43 7.59 -1.44
C TYR A 127 12.21 8.10 -2.19
N ALA A 128 12.41 8.86 -3.26
CA ALA A 128 11.32 9.41 -4.06
C ALA A 128 10.44 8.33 -4.72
N ILE A 129 11.04 7.25 -5.21
CA ILE A 129 10.33 6.12 -5.81
C ILE A 129 9.46 5.42 -4.75
N ILE A 130 10.01 5.10 -3.60
CA ILE A 130 9.28 4.44 -2.50
C ILE A 130 8.10 5.32 -2.05
N ARG A 131 8.37 6.59 -1.76
CA ARG A 131 7.33 7.54 -1.34
C ARG A 131 6.20 7.64 -2.36
N SER A 132 6.53 7.79 -3.63
CA SER A 132 5.54 7.91 -4.71
C SER A 132 4.75 6.63 -4.92
N ALA A 133 5.40 5.47 -4.88
CA ALA A 133 4.75 4.17 -5.04
C ALA A 133 3.77 3.88 -3.90
N VAL A 134 4.17 4.12 -2.66
CA VAL A 134 3.32 3.95 -1.48
C VAL A 134 2.14 4.93 -1.52
N LYS A 135 2.39 6.20 -1.81
CA LYS A 135 1.34 7.23 -1.93
C LYS A 135 0.33 6.89 -3.02
N ARG A 136 0.77 6.39 -4.16
CA ARG A 136 -0.10 5.95 -5.25
C ARG A 136 -0.96 4.74 -4.85
N SER A 137 -0.38 3.77 -4.18
CA SER A 137 -1.11 2.58 -3.71
C SER A 137 -2.17 2.94 -2.68
N LEU A 138 -1.87 3.86 -1.75
CA LEU A 138 -2.82 4.39 -0.79
C LEU A 138 -3.94 5.18 -1.48
N GLY A 139 -3.61 5.98 -2.49
CA GLY A 139 -4.59 6.73 -3.28
C GLY A 139 -5.57 5.81 -4.03
N LYS A 140 -5.08 4.77 -4.66
CA LYS A 140 -5.92 3.75 -5.33
C LYS A 140 -6.85 3.06 -4.33
N TYR A 141 -6.35 2.73 -3.15
CA TYR A 141 -7.15 2.12 -2.10
C TYR A 141 -8.25 3.06 -1.59
N ASN A 142 -7.93 4.34 -1.35
CA ASN A 142 -8.88 5.33 -0.86
C ASN A 142 -9.98 5.69 -1.88
N ILE A 143 -9.70 5.57 -3.17
CA ILE A 143 -10.67 5.83 -4.24
C ILE A 143 -11.60 4.63 -4.44
N THR A 144 -11.11 3.41 -4.33
CA THR A 144 -11.89 2.18 -4.55
C THR A 144 -13.09 2.03 -3.62
N PRO A 145 -13.04 2.34 -2.29
CA PRO A 145 -14.21 2.25 -1.42
C PRO A 145 -15.31 3.26 -1.72
N SER A 146 -14.99 4.42 -2.31
CA SER A 146 -16.00 5.40 -2.70
C SER A 146 -16.78 5.00 -3.97
N LEU A 147 -16.33 3.96 -4.65
CA LEU A 147 -17.03 3.31 -5.74
C LEU A 147 -17.79 2.05 -5.30
N ASP A 148 -17.75 1.70 -4.04
CA ASP A 148 -18.55 0.61 -3.50
C ASP A 148 -20.04 0.92 -3.65
N PHE A 149 -20.72 0.05 -4.34
CA PHE A 149 -22.10 0.10 -4.82
C PHE A 149 -23.16 0.29 -3.72
N ASN A 150 -22.80 0.49 -2.48
CA ASN A 150 -23.73 0.84 -1.42
C ASN A 150 -24.37 2.23 -1.58
N GLN A 151 -23.88 3.05 -2.52
CA GLN A 151 -24.56 4.29 -2.89
C GLN A 151 -25.68 4.09 -3.90
N GLU A 152 -25.70 3.00 -4.65
CA GLU A 152 -26.80 2.73 -5.59
C GLU A 152 -28.11 2.40 -4.87
N THR A 153 -28.06 1.81 -3.68
CA THR A 153 -29.28 1.59 -2.87
C THR A 153 -29.82 2.89 -2.29
N GLY A 154 -28.96 3.88 -2.03
CA GLY A 154 -29.40 5.20 -1.58
C GLY A 154 -30.13 6.02 -2.67
N PHE A 155 -29.62 5.95 -3.91
CA PHE A 155 -30.24 6.66 -5.03
C PHE A 155 -31.58 6.02 -5.46
N SER A 156 -31.68 4.71 -5.43
CA SER A 156 -32.94 4.01 -5.73
C SER A 156 -34.04 4.33 -4.72
N HIS A 157 -33.69 4.53 -3.46
CA HIS A 157 -34.64 4.89 -2.41
C HIS A 157 -35.09 6.36 -2.52
N MET A 158 -34.21 7.27 -2.96
CA MET A 158 -34.60 8.68 -3.19
C MET A 158 -35.49 8.87 -4.40
N ILE A 159 -35.32 8.08 -5.45
CA ILE A 159 -36.17 8.14 -6.65
C ILE A 159 -37.54 7.52 -6.36
N SER A 160 -37.60 6.50 -5.49
CA SER A 160 -38.86 5.85 -5.11
C SER A 160 -39.74 6.71 -4.21
N GLN A 161 -39.17 7.60 -3.41
CA GLN A 161 -39.91 8.50 -2.53
C GLN A 161 -40.46 9.76 -3.25
N LYS A 162 -39.97 10.07 -4.45
CA LYS A 162 -40.39 11.25 -5.20
C LYS A 162 -41.55 10.98 -6.18
N LYS A 163 -42.08 9.77 -6.18
CA LYS A 163 -43.13 9.34 -7.13
C LYS A 163 -44.53 9.23 -6.52
N THR A 164 -44.75 9.74 -5.32
CA THR A 164 -46.07 9.78 -4.67
C THR A 164 -46.34 11.15 -4.04
N GLU A 165 -46.24 12.20 -4.83
CA GLU A 165 -47.02 13.40 -4.59
C GLU A 165 -47.91 13.57 -5.81
N ASP A 166 -49.15 13.16 -5.64
CA ASP A 166 -50.25 13.41 -6.57
C ASP A 166 -50.39 14.91 -6.77
N ILE A 167 -50.04 15.38 -7.98
CA ILE A 167 -50.36 16.71 -8.43
C ILE A 167 -51.87 16.72 -8.71
N ILE A 168 -52.65 17.21 -7.78
CA ILE A 168 -54.06 17.51 -7.99
C ILE A 168 -54.11 18.75 -8.89
N PRO A 169 -54.64 18.68 -10.11
CA PRO A 169 -54.79 19.86 -10.95
C PRO A 169 -55.83 20.81 -10.37
N PRO A 170 -55.62 22.14 -10.40
CA PRO A 170 -56.61 23.08 -9.88
C PRO A 170 -57.86 23.04 -10.72
N THR A 171 -59.00 22.82 -10.05
CA THR A 171 -60.31 22.92 -10.64
C THR A 171 -60.65 24.39 -10.85
N ILE A 172 -60.73 24.82 -12.08
CA ILE A 172 -61.22 26.17 -12.44
C ILE A 172 -62.73 26.07 -12.52
N SER A 173 -63.42 26.66 -11.57
CA SER A 173 -64.88 26.87 -11.65
C SER A 173 -65.16 28.19 -12.38
N PHE A 174 -65.79 28.10 -13.51
CA PHE A 174 -66.38 29.26 -14.20
C PHE A 174 -67.76 29.55 -13.61
N ASN A 175 -67.91 30.78 -13.12
CA ASN A 175 -69.25 31.43 -12.96
C ASN A 175 -69.48 32.33 -14.13
#